data_b3321d0d12809a603f5e7aa887657241
#
_entry.id   b3321d0d12809a603f5e7aa887657241
#
_cell.length_a   1.000
_cell.length_b   1.000
_cell.length_c   1.000
_cell.angle_alpha   90.00
_cell.angle_beta   90.00
_cell.angle_gamma   90.00
#
_symmetry.space_group_name_H-M   'P 1'
#
loop_
_entity.id
_entity.type
_entity.pdbx_description
1 polymer ?
#
loop_
_entity_poly.entity_id
_entity_poly.type
_entity_poly.pdbx_seq_one_letter_code
_entity_poly.pdbx_strand_id
1 'polypeptide(L)'
;MIIQTGMRTDIPAFYSRWFANRLKEGYVLVRNPYDPQSVTRYRLDPKVVDLIAFCSKNPAPMLDHMDVLKDYGQYWFVTITPYGRDIEPNVPDKEKVMEDFKRLSDIVGVDSMGWRCDPILITDRYSVERHIADFEHMAKTFSGYTESCVISFIDLYQKVKRNFPEIGRASCRERV
;
A
#
# COMPACT_ATOMS: atom_id res chain seq x y z
N MET A 1 11.64 12.63 -12.58
CA MET A 1 10.32 11.97 -12.82
C MET A 1 9.95 11.16 -11.59
N ILE A 2 8.69 11.22 -11.14
CA ILE A 2 8.18 10.37 -10.05
C ILE A 2 7.40 9.21 -10.66
N ILE A 3 7.66 7.99 -10.18
CA ILE A 3 6.95 6.78 -10.59
C ILE A 3 6.08 6.31 -9.43
N GLN A 4 4.79 6.15 -9.69
CA GLN A 4 3.86 5.52 -8.74
C GLN A 4 3.52 4.11 -9.20
N THR A 5 3.78 3.11 -8.33
CA THR A 5 3.66 1.68 -8.71
C THR A 5 2.32 1.04 -8.35
N GLY A 6 1.49 1.70 -7.53
CA GLY A 6 0.27 1.11 -6.95
C GLY A 6 -1.02 1.31 -7.74
N MET A 7 -0.99 1.93 -8.96
CA MET A 7 -2.23 2.34 -9.66
C MET A 7 -3.01 1.20 -10.31
N ARG A 8 -2.36 0.12 -10.73
CA ARG A 8 -3.00 -0.99 -11.45
C ARG A 8 -2.96 -2.30 -10.69
N THR A 9 -1.95 -2.47 -9.87
CA THR A 9 -1.71 -3.67 -9.08
C THR A 9 -0.72 -3.37 -7.97
N ASP A 10 -0.67 -4.23 -6.96
CA ASP A 10 0.35 -4.20 -5.93
C ASP A 10 1.64 -4.79 -6.50
N ILE A 11 2.52 -3.92 -7.01
CA ILE A 11 3.80 -4.33 -7.62
C ILE A 11 4.72 -5.04 -6.60
N PRO A 12 4.94 -4.50 -5.38
CA PRO A 12 5.72 -5.20 -4.37
C PRO A 12 5.22 -6.61 -4.07
N ALA A 13 3.91 -6.80 -3.93
CA ALA A 13 3.33 -8.08 -3.55
C ALA A 13 3.39 -9.14 -4.67
N PHE A 14 3.13 -8.74 -5.92
CA PHE A 14 2.88 -9.70 -7.00
C PHE A 14 3.87 -9.66 -8.15
N TYR A 15 4.63 -8.56 -8.29
CA TYR A 15 5.50 -8.30 -9.45
C TYR A 15 6.89 -7.82 -9.06
N SER A 16 7.35 -8.06 -7.83
CA SER A 16 8.64 -7.61 -7.30
C SER A 16 9.81 -8.00 -8.22
N ARG A 17 9.92 -9.27 -8.58
CA ARG A 17 10.96 -9.79 -9.48
C ARG A 17 10.89 -9.16 -10.88
N TRP A 18 9.67 -9.02 -11.43
CA TRP A 18 9.50 -8.38 -12.73
C TRP A 18 9.95 -6.92 -12.67
N PHE A 19 9.55 -6.19 -11.63
CA PHE A 19 9.91 -4.79 -11.47
C PHE A 19 11.43 -4.61 -11.30
N ALA A 20 12.07 -5.44 -10.48
CA ALA A 20 13.53 -5.46 -10.34
C ALA A 20 14.23 -5.68 -11.68
N ASN A 21 13.71 -6.60 -12.51
CA ASN A 21 14.24 -6.81 -13.85
C ASN A 21 14.05 -5.57 -14.75
N ARG A 22 12.91 -4.86 -14.64
CA ARG A 22 12.70 -3.63 -15.43
C ARG A 22 13.65 -2.51 -15.04
N LEU A 23 13.95 -2.38 -13.74
CA LEU A 23 14.96 -1.43 -13.27
C LEU A 23 16.36 -1.76 -13.81
N LYS A 24 16.75 -3.03 -13.79
CA LYS A 24 18.03 -3.51 -14.38
C LYS A 24 18.12 -3.24 -15.88
N GLU A 25 17.02 -3.43 -16.62
CA GLU A 25 16.93 -3.14 -18.07
C GLU A 25 16.87 -1.64 -18.36
N GLY A 26 16.56 -0.81 -17.37
CA GLY A 26 16.50 0.65 -17.48
C GLY A 26 15.28 1.20 -18.22
N TYR A 27 14.26 0.38 -18.52
CA TYR A 27 13.01 0.83 -19.12
C TYR A 27 11.83 -0.09 -18.87
N VAL A 28 10.62 0.46 -19.03
CA VAL A 28 9.35 -0.28 -19.03
C VAL A 28 8.48 0.17 -20.19
N LEU A 29 7.74 -0.78 -20.76
CA LEU A 29 6.69 -0.53 -21.76
C LEU A 29 5.34 -0.55 -21.07
N VAL A 30 4.60 0.55 -21.19
CA VAL A 30 3.27 0.69 -20.59
C VAL A 30 2.23 0.86 -21.69
N ARG A 31 1.29 -0.09 -21.75
CA ARG A 31 0.15 -0.02 -22.67
C ARG A 31 -0.90 0.94 -22.13
N ASN A 32 -1.41 1.80 -22.99
CA ASN A 32 -2.53 2.66 -22.64
C ASN A 32 -3.80 1.80 -22.41
N PRO A 33 -4.47 1.92 -21.25
CA PRO A 33 -5.68 1.13 -20.97
C PRO A 33 -6.88 1.48 -21.85
N TYR A 34 -6.89 2.69 -22.42
CA TYR A 34 -7.98 3.18 -23.28
C TYR A 34 -7.69 3.00 -24.77
N ASP A 35 -6.42 2.78 -25.12
CA ASP A 35 -5.99 2.51 -26.50
C ASP A 35 -4.92 1.39 -26.47
N PRO A 36 -5.32 0.13 -26.64
CA PRO A 36 -4.41 -1.02 -26.56
C PRO A 36 -3.29 -1.05 -27.59
N GLN A 37 -3.40 -0.28 -28.66
CA GLN A 37 -2.35 -0.17 -29.70
C GLN A 37 -1.29 0.87 -29.32
N SER A 38 -1.59 1.78 -28.41
CA SER A 38 -0.67 2.78 -27.91
C SER A 38 0.18 2.21 -26.77
N VAL A 39 1.48 2.15 -26.99
CA VAL A 39 2.46 1.68 -26.01
C VAL A 39 3.52 2.77 -25.80
N THR A 40 3.68 3.22 -24.56
CA THR A 40 4.69 4.22 -24.20
C THR A 40 5.88 3.53 -23.53
N ARG A 41 7.10 3.89 -23.95
CA ARG A 41 8.33 3.47 -23.29
C ARG A 41 8.76 4.53 -22.29
N TYR A 42 8.85 4.14 -21.03
CA TYR A 42 9.38 4.98 -19.96
C TYR A 42 10.79 4.53 -19.58
N ARG A 43 11.71 5.49 -19.48
CA ARG A 43 13.06 5.22 -18.93
C ARG A 43 12.95 5.07 -17.42
N LEU A 44 13.71 4.09 -16.91
CA LEU A 44 13.82 3.81 -15.48
C LEU A 44 15.23 4.08 -14.94
N ASP A 45 16.04 4.82 -15.68
CA ASP A 45 17.39 5.22 -15.31
C ASP A 45 17.36 6.12 -14.06
N PRO A 46 18.17 5.90 -13.02
CA PRO A 46 18.23 6.73 -11.81
C PRO A 46 18.48 8.22 -12.08
N LYS A 47 19.11 8.56 -13.22
CA LYS A 47 19.33 9.96 -13.61
C LYS A 47 18.06 10.70 -14.04
N VAL A 48 16.97 10.00 -14.33
CA VAL A 48 15.69 10.58 -14.77
C VAL A 48 14.54 10.26 -13.83
N VAL A 49 14.73 9.32 -12.90
CA VAL A 49 13.74 8.94 -11.89
C VAL A 49 14.21 9.48 -10.54
N ASP A 50 13.53 10.51 -10.05
CA ASP A 50 13.84 11.14 -8.77
C ASP A 50 13.30 10.31 -7.60
N LEU A 51 12.11 9.72 -7.77
CA LEU A 51 11.41 8.98 -6.72
C LEU A 51 10.57 7.85 -7.29
N ILE A 52 10.57 6.71 -6.60
CA ILE A 52 9.62 5.61 -6.79
C ILE A 52 8.72 5.54 -5.56
N ALA A 53 7.42 5.81 -5.75
CA ALA A 53 6.41 5.69 -4.72
C ALA A 53 5.73 4.32 -4.80
N PHE A 54 5.89 3.53 -3.75
CA PHE A 54 5.26 2.22 -3.60
C PHE A 54 3.96 2.32 -2.78
N CYS A 55 2.99 1.48 -3.12
CA CYS A 55 1.79 1.28 -2.31
C CYS A 55 1.50 -0.21 -2.27
N SER A 56 1.55 -0.82 -1.08
CA SER A 56 1.45 -2.27 -0.95
C SER A 56 0.74 -2.68 0.34
N LYS A 57 0.06 -3.84 0.29
CA LYS A 57 -0.43 -4.58 1.47
C LYS A 57 0.52 -5.73 1.86
N ASN A 58 1.54 -5.98 1.04
CA ASN A 58 2.55 -7.02 1.30
C ASN A 58 3.89 -6.63 0.69
N PRO A 59 4.73 -5.88 1.41
CA PRO A 59 6.03 -5.44 0.90
C PRO A 59 7.09 -6.56 0.86
N ALA A 60 6.87 -7.68 1.59
CA ALA A 60 7.86 -8.75 1.80
C ALA A 60 8.55 -9.24 0.52
N PRO A 61 7.85 -9.52 -0.62
CA PRO A 61 8.54 -10.02 -1.81
C PRO A 61 9.49 -9.00 -2.45
N MET A 62 9.35 -7.70 -2.15
CA MET A 62 10.26 -6.68 -2.66
C MET A 62 11.50 -6.52 -1.77
N LEU A 63 11.46 -6.93 -0.50
CA LEU A 63 12.61 -6.86 0.40
C LEU A 63 13.82 -7.65 -0.14
N ASP A 64 13.58 -8.75 -0.88
CA ASP A 64 14.64 -9.54 -1.52
C ASP A 64 15.29 -8.83 -2.73
N HIS A 65 14.77 -7.68 -3.13
CA HIS A 65 15.20 -6.93 -4.30
C HIS A 65 15.58 -5.47 -4.00
N MET A 66 15.83 -5.13 -2.73
CA MET A 66 16.16 -3.75 -2.33
C MET A 66 17.49 -3.26 -2.91
N ASP A 67 18.37 -4.17 -3.29
CA ASP A 67 19.65 -3.87 -3.94
C ASP A 67 19.51 -3.03 -5.22
N VAL A 68 18.47 -3.28 -6.02
CA VAL A 68 18.23 -2.55 -7.27
C VAL A 68 17.60 -1.17 -7.07
N LEU A 69 17.14 -0.88 -5.86
CA LEU A 69 16.45 0.36 -5.51
C LEU A 69 17.37 1.40 -4.84
N LYS A 70 18.59 1.03 -4.46
CA LYS A 70 19.49 1.88 -3.66
C LYS A 70 19.86 3.21 -4.29
N ASP A 71 19.83 3.29 -5.62
CA ASP A 71 20.18 4.50 -6.37
C ASP A 71 18.96 5.40 -6.68
N TYR A 72 17.78 5.03 -6.17
CA TYR A 72 16.52 5.76 -6.36
C TYR A 72 16.04 6.35 -5.04
N GLY A 73 15.45 7.55 -5.09
CA GLY A 73 14.58 8.01 -4.02
C GLY A 73 13.40 7.07 -3.88
N GLN A 74 13.02 6.74 -2.66
CA GLN A 74 11.92 5.81 -2.37
C GLN A 74 10.95 6.41 -1.38
N TYR A 75 9.65 6.14 -1.57
CA TYR A 75 8.63 6.37 -0.57
C TYR A 75 7.65 5.19 -0.55
N TRP A 76 7.37 4.67 0.63
CA TRP A 76 6.59 3.47 0.81
C TRP A 76 5.32 3.73 1.60
N PHE A 77 4.17 3.61 0.95
CA PHE A 77 2.89 3.48 1.64
C PHE A 77 2.59 2.00 1.86
N VAL A 78 2.63 1.55 3.11
CA VAL A 78 2.22 0.20 3.45
C VAL A 78 0.85 0.25 4.12
N THR A 79 -0.12 -0.44 3.52
CA THR A 79 -1.49 -0.49 4.02
C THR A 79 -1.63 -1.66 4.99
N ILE A 80 -1.86 -1.34 6.26
CA ILE A 80 -2.11 -2.29 7.34
C ILE A 80 -3.37 -1.85 8.06
N THR A 81 -4.39 -2.70 8.02
CA THR A 81 -5.74 -2.45 8.51
C THR A 81 -6.09 -3.42 9.65
N PRO A 82 -7.11 -3.14 10.48
CA PRO A 82 -7.50 -4.04 11.57
C PRO A 82 -8.24 -5.30 11.10
N TYR A 83 -8.52 -5.44 9.79
CA TYR A 83 -9.37 -6.49 9.28
C TYR A 83 -8.70 -7.86 9.29
N GLY A 84 -9.52 -8.89 9.49
CA GLY A 84 -9.15 -10.27 9.32
C GLY A 84 -9.44 -10.80 7.91
N ARG A 85 -9.32 -12.13 7.76
CA ARG A 85 -9.57 -12.82 6.47
C ARG A 85 -11.02 -12.75 6.00
N ASP A 86 -11.95 -12.35 6.84
CA ASP A 86 -13.36 -12.09 6.49
C ASP A 86 -13.51 -10.88 5.56
N ILE A 87 -12.65 -9.89 5.69
CA ILE A 87 -12.63 -8.69 4.84
C ILE A 87 -11.45 -8.73 3.85
N GLU A 88 -10.28 -9.20 4.30
CA GLU A 88 -9.03 -9.23 3.53
C GLU A 88 -8.49 -10.68 3.38
N PRO A 89 -9.19 -11.56 2.64
CA PRO A 89 -8.88 -13.00 2.60
C PRO A 89 -7.49 -13.32 2.03
N ASN A 90 -6.95 -12.46 1.19
CA ASN A 90 -5.69 -12.68 0.46
C ASN A 90 -4.51 -11.83 0.98
N VAL A 91 -4.72 -11.07 2.05
CA VAL A 91 -3.62 -10.34 2.71
C VAL A 91 -2.89 -11.30 3.64
N PRO A 92 -1.55 -11.27 3.70
CA PRO A 92 -0.78 -12.06 4.65
C PRO A 92 -1.15 -11.78 6.10
N ASP A 93 -0.66 -12.61 7.00
CA ASP A 93 -0.82 -12.40 8.43
C ASP A 93 -0.34 -11.00 8.84
N LYS A 94 -1.16 -10.32 9.64
CA LYS A 94 -0.95 -8.92 10.01
C LYS A 94 0.35 -8.71 10.78
N GLU A 95 0.65 -9.59 11.74
CA GLU A 95 1.88 -9.48 12.53
C GLU A 95 3.11 -9.58 11.64
N LYS A 96 3.07 -10.49 10.65
CA LYS A 96 4.14 -10.61 9.68
C LYS A 96 4.30 -9.35 8.82
N VAL A 97 3.20 -8.76 8.37
CA VAL A 97 3.27 -7.50 7.59
C VAL A 97 3.79 -6.35 8.45
N MET A 98 3.46 -6.31 9.74
CA MET A 98 4.01 -5.32 10.68
C MET A 98 5.51 -5.51 10.91
N GLU A 99 6.01 -6.73 10.98
CA GLU A 99 7.45 -7.04 11.04
C GLU A 99 8.15 -6.60 9.75
N ASP A 100 7.59 -6.92 8.59
CA ASP A 100 8.14 -6.51 7.29
C ASP A 100 8.12 -4.99 7.11
N PHE A 101 7.12 -4.29 7.66
CA PHE A 101 7.08 -2.83 7.73
C PHE A 101 8.29 -2.25 8.48
N LYS A 102 8.60 -2.80 9.66
CA LYS A 102 9.75 -2.36 10.46
C LYS A 102 11.06 -2.63 9.74
N ARG A 103 11.23 -3.83 9.19
CA ARG A 103 12.41 -4.19 8.40
C ARG A 103 12.60 -3.24 7.21
N LEU A 104 11.51 -2.90 6.53
CA LEU A 104 11.54 -1.95 5.41
C LEU A 104 11.95 -0.56 5.89
N SER A 105 11.40 -0.09 7.00
CA SER A 105 11.78 1.19 7.62
C SER A 105 13.26 1.24 7.99
N ASP A 106 13.81 0.16 8.54
CA ASP A 106 15.24 0.06 8.85
C ASP A 106 16.13 0.16 7.60
N ILE A 107 15.61 -0.24 6.42
CA ILE A 107 16.35 -0.18 5.16
C ILE A 107 16.25 1.20 4.50
N VAL A 108 15.05 1.78 4.44
CA VAL A 108 14.80 3.00 3.64
C VAL A 108 14.77 4.29 4.47
N GLY A 109 14.71 4.17 5.78
CA GLY A 109 14.59 5.28 6.74
C GLY A 109 13.13 5.69 7.01
N VAL A 110 12.91 6.24 8.20
CA VAL A 110 11.59 6.63 8.75
C VAL A 110 10.87 7.64 7.85
N ASP A 111 11.60 8.60 7.29
CA ASP A 111 11.07 9.64 6.40
C ASP A 111 10.54 9.10 5.07
N SER A 112 10.96 7.89 4.69
CA SER A 112 10.55 7.21 3.47
C SER A 112 9.36 6.27 3.68
N MET A 113 8.80 6.24 4.89
CA MET A 113 7.71 5.33 5.28
C MET A 113 6.43 6.07 5.62
N GLY A 114 5.31 5.57 5.12
CA GLY A 114 3.97 5.98 5.52
C GLY A 114 3.09 4.76 5.81
N TRP A 115 2.48 4.72 6.98
CA TRP A 115 1.45 3.75 7.29
C TRP A 115 0.10 4.21 6.72
N ARG A 116 -0.66 3.29 6.13
CA ARG A 116 -2.04 3.54 5.72
C ARG A 116 -2.98 2.62 6.48
N CYS A 117 -3.82 3.20 7.36
CA CYS A 117 -4.95 2.53 7.98
C CYS A 117 -6.23 2.90 7.21
N ASP A 118 -6.37 2.36 5.99
CA ASP A 118 -7.28 2.87 4.96
C ASP A 118 -7.80 1.70 4.09
N PRO A 119 -9.13 1.59 3.90
CA PRO A 119 -10.20 2.40 4.47
C PRO A 119 -10.69 1.90 5.84
N ILE A 120 -11.28 2.80 6.64
CA ILE A 120 -12.03 2.46 7.84
C ILE A 120 -13.44 2.04 7.44
N LEU A 121 -13.84 0.84 7.83
CA LEU A 121 -15.15 0.24 7.61
C LEU A 121 -15.77 -0.09 8.97
N ILE A 122 -16.84 0.61 9.35
CA ILE A 122 -17.54 0.38 10.61
C ILE A 122 -18.65 -0.64 10.40
N THR A 123 -18.60 -1.72 11.16
CA THR A 123 -19.60 -2.80 11.20
C THR A 123 -19.81 -3.24 12.66
N ASP A 124 -20.77 -4.13 12.92
CA ASP A 124 -20.96 -4.70 14.26
C ASP A 124 -19.70 -5.43 14.78
N ARG A 125 -18.96 -6.08 13.89
CA ARG A 125 -17.71 -6.77 14.21
C ARG A 125 -16.53 -5.81 14.36
N TYR A 126 -16.48 -4.76 13.56
CA TYR A 126 -15.44 -3.74 13.55
C TYR A 126 -16.04 -2.42 14.00
N SER A 127 -16.40 -2.36 15.29
CA SER A 127 -16.99 -1.17 15.92
C SER A 127 -15.98 -0.02 16.04
N VAL A 128 -16.45 1.17 16.38
CA VAL A 128 -15.60 2.34 16.60
C VAL A 128 -14.57 2.06 17.71
N GLU A 129 -15.02 1.47 18.82
CA GLU A 129 -14.15 1.15 19.97
C GLU A 129 -13.05 0.16 19.58
N ARG A 130 -13.40 -0.85 18.78
CA ARG A 130 -12.43 -1.80 18.25
C ARG A 130 -11.43 -1.12 17.32
N HIS A 131 -11.88 -0.27 16.41
CA HIS A 131 -10.98 0.49 15.54
C HIS A 131 -10.02 1.36 16.33
N ILE A 132 -10.48 2.01 17.40
CA ILE A 132 -9.62 2.82 18.27
C ILE A 132 -8.56 1.95 18.95
N ALA A 133 -8.95 0.80 19.51
CA ALA A 133 -8.03 -0.11 20.18
C ALA A 133 -6.98 -0.71 19.21
N ASP A 134 -7.43 -1.18 18.04
CA ASP A 134 -6.56 -1.74 17.00
C ASP A 134 -5.61 -0.66 16.45
N PHE A 135 -6.10 0.56 16.23
CA PHE A 135 -5.27 1.70 15.78
C PHE A 135 -4.21 2.07 16.81
N GLU A 136 -4.58 2.16 18.09
CA GLU A 136 -3.65 2.46 19.19
C GLU A 136 -2.52 1.40 19.27
N HIS A 137 -2.88 0.12 19.14
CA HIS A 137 -1.92 -0.97 19.13
C HIS A 137 -0.94 -0.84 17.95
N MET A 138 -1.45 -0.65 16.74
CA MET A 138 -0.61 -0.49 15.54
C MET A 138 0.24 0.77 15.59
N ALA A 139 -0.32 1.91 16.06
CA ALA A 139 0.42 3.16 16.19
C ALA A 139 1.59 3.02 17.18
N LYS A 140 1.37 2.35 18.32
CA LYS A 140 2.46 2.02 19.27
C LYS A 140 3.53 1.12 18.64
N THR A 141 3.10 0.14 17.85
CA THR A 141 3.99 -0.81 17.14
C THR A 141 4.86 -0.11 16.10
N PHE A 142 4.33 0.92 15.42
CA PHE A 142 5.04 1.68 14.38
C PHE A 142 5.75 2.93 14.88
N SER A 143 5.67 3.21 16.18
CA SER A 143 6.40 4.33 16.79
C SER A 143 7.90 4.18 16.56
N GLY A 144 8.52 5.19 15.93
CA GLY A 144 9.94 5.18 15.54
C GLY A 144 10.21 4.54 14.17
N TYR A 145 9.19 3.98 13.47
CA TYR A 145 9.33 3.40 12.13
C TYR A 145 8.60 4.20 11.04
N THR A 146 7.77 5.15 11.40
CA THR A 146 7.13 6.11 10.51
C THR A 146 6.67 7.33 11.28
N GLU A 147 6.61 8.48 10.61
CA GLU A 147 6.08 9.73 11.17
C GLU A 147 4.68 10.06 10.64
N SER A 148 4.15 9.23 9.75
CA SER A 148 2.88 9.53 9.10
C SER A 148 1.94 8.34 9.06
N CYS A 149 0.64 8.63 9.30
CA CYS A 149 -0.45 7.69 9.08
C CYS A 149 -1.54 8.34 8.24
N VAL A 150 -1.95 7.65 7.18
CA VAL A 150 -3.10 8.04 6.35
C VAL A 150 -4.30 7.23 6.76
N ILE A 151 -5.40 7.90 7.07
CA ILE A 151 -6.70 7.29 7.37
C ILE A 151 -7.76 7.83 6.40
N SER A 152 -8.70 6.99 5.99
CA SER A 152 -9.91 7.40 5.31
C SER A 152 -11.07 6.47 5.66
N PHE A 153 -12.30 6.96 5.51
CA PHE A 153 -13.48 6.12 5.62
C PHE A 153 -13.85 5.54 4.26
N ILE A 154 -14.46 4.34 4.28
CA ILE A 154 -14.87 3.70 3.05
C ILE A 154 -15.96 4.48 2.32
N ASP A 155 -15.75 4.76 1.05
CA ASP A 155 -16.77 5.29 0.17
C ASP A 155 -17.68 4.18 -0.35
N LEU A 156 -18.99 4.38 -0.21
CA LEU A 156 -20.01 3.41 -0.62
C LEU A 156 -20.28 3.48 -2.14
N TYR A 157 -19.26 3.21 -2.96
CA TYR A 157 -19.44 3.02 -4.40
C TYR A 157 -20.37 1.82 -4.67
N GLN A 158 -20.99 1.79 -5.84
CA GLN A 158 -21.86 0.66 -6.25
C GLN A 158 -21.15 -0.70 -6.15
N LYS A 159 -19.86 -0.76 -6.47
CA LYS A 159 -19.04 -1.98 -6.33
C LYS A 159 -18.91 -2.41 -4.88
N VAL A 160 -18.70 -1.48 -3.97
CA VAL A 160 -18.60 -1.75 -2.53
C VAL A 160 -19.95 -2.26 -2.01
N LYS A 161 -21.06 -1.59 -2.36
CA LYS A 161 -22.42 -2.02 -1.98
C LYS A 161 -22.79 -3.42 -2.46
N ARG A 162 -22.23 -3.89 -3.58
CA ARG A 162 -22.45 -5.25 -4.09
C ARG A 162 -21.62 -6.30 -3.36
N ASN A 163 -20.40 -5.95 -2.96
CA ASN A 163 -19.45 -6.89 -2.37
C ASN A 163 -19.56 -6.98 -0.84
N PHE A 164 -20.17 -5.98 -0.21
CA PHE A 164 -20.43 -5.95 1.23
C PHE A 164 -21.94 -5.95 1.47
N PRO A 165 -22.60 -7.13 1.50
CA PRO A 165 -24.05 -7.22 1.55
C PRO A 165 -24.66 -6.68 2.85
N GLU A 166 -23.90 -6.58 3.93
CA GLU A 166 -24.34 -6.08 5.23
C GLU A 166 -23.30 -5.17 5.88
N ILE A 167 -22.94 -4.10 5.21
CA ILE A 167 -22.37 -2.97 5.93
C ILE A 167 -23.52 -2.42 6.73
N GLY A 168 -23.51 -2.64 8.05
CA GLY A 168 -24.44 -1.99 8.97
C GLY A 168 -24.53 -0.53 8.59
N ARG A 169 -25.72 0.06 8.63
CA ARG A 169 -25.97 1.48 8.30
C ARG A 169 -25.28 2.39 9.32
N ALA A 170 -23.97 2.30 9.43
CA ALA A 170 -23.16 3.36 9.99
C ALA A 170 -23.34 4.53 9.04
N SER A 171 -24.25 5.40 9.37
CA SER A 171 -24.59 6.56 8.57
C SER A 171 -23.34 7.41 8.44
N CYS A 172 -22.80 7.56 7.23
CA CYS A 172 -21.93 8.67 6.85
C CYS A 172 -22.64 10.04 7.00
N ARG A 173 -23.56 10.19 7.95
CA ARG A 173 -24.38 11.39 8.15
C ARG A 173 -23.91 12.28 9.29
N GLU A 174 -22.85 11.95 9.97
CA GLU A 174 -22.22 12.89 10.89
C GLU A 174 -21.00 13.51 10.24
N ARG A 175 -21.25 14.39 9.26
CA ARG A 175 -20.34 15.49 8.98
C ARG A 175 -20.63 16.57 9.99
N VAL A 176 -19.75 16.72 10.96
CA VAL A 176 -19.63 17.96 11.72
C VAL A 176 -18.74 18.90 10.94
#